data_a9d1df678a02400ae8e4c6227379c193
#
_entry.id   a9d1df678a02400ae8e4c6227379c193
#
_cell.length_a   1.000
_cell.length_b   1.000
_cell.length_c   1.000
_cell.angle_alpha   90.00
_cell.angle_beta   90.00
_cell.angle_gamma   90.00
#
_symmetry.space_group_name_H-M   'P 1'
#
loop_
_entity.id
_entity.type
_entity.pdbx_description
1 polymer ?
#
loop_
_entity_poly.entity_id
_entity_poly.type
_entity_poly.pdbx_seq_one_letter_code
_entity_poly.pdbx_strand_id
1 'polypeptide(L)'
;MNRTLPKLRVIVADDEFHVRQVITTIVRALGADVVAEAADGAQAVELFTRLRPDVVILDINMPRMRGDEALVRILAIEPHTIAIMMTAQDTAGTVHDCLDRGASHYILKSTRAEEIQRLLAECWADCELTIQQREVA
;
A
#
# COMPACT_ATOMS: atom_id res chain seq x y z
N MET A 1 -6.88 29.08 10.46
CA MET A 1 -5.79 28.75 9.52
C MET A 1 -5.90 27.30 9.10
N ASN A 2 -6.02 27.09 7.80
CA ASN A 2 -6.12 25.75 7.24
C ASN A 2 -4.75 25.08 7.31
N ARG A 3 -4.60 24.11 8.20
CA ARG A 3 -3.43 23.24 8.14
C ARG A 3 -3.58 22.32 6.95
N THR A 4 -2.72 22.50 5.97
CA THR A 4 -2.56 21.51 4.92
C THR A 4 -1.91 20.29 5.55
N LEU A 5 -2.62 19.15 5.56
CA LEU A 5 -2.01 17.89 5.98
C LEU A 5 -0.85 17.56 5.04
N PRO A 6 0.31 17.14 5.56
CA PRO A 6 1.39 16.72 4.68
C PRO A 6 0.91 15.56 3.81
N LYS A 7 1.35 15.55 2.56
CA LYS A 7 1.02 14.47 1.62
C LYS A 7 1.62 13.17 2.14
N LEU A 8 0.80 12.12 2.17
CA LEU A 8 1.30 10.79 2.48
C LEU A 8 2.19 10.31 1.33
N ARG A 9 3.37 9.85 1.67
CA ARG A 9 4.33 9.28 0.71
C ARG A 9 4.03 7.80 0.57
N VAL A 10 3.94 7.30 -0.65
CA VAL A 10 3.53 5.93 -0.92
C VAL A 10 4.42 5.26 -1.97
N ILE A 11 4.69 3.98 -1.77
CA ILE A 11 5.26 3.09 -2.78
C ILE A 11 4.15 2.16 -3.25
N VAL A 12 3.99 2.05 -4.56
CA VAL A 12 3.03 1.14 -5.19
C VAL A 12 3.80 0.00 -5.87
N ALA A 13 3.53 -1.23 -5.46
CA ALA A 13 4.17 -2.42 -5.99
C ALA A 13 3.15 -3.35 -6.64
N ASP A 14 3.29 -3.58 -7.93
CA ASP A 14 2.46 -4.50 -8.72
C ASP A 14 3.25 -4.87 -9.97
N ASP A 15 3.28 -6.16 -10.31
CA ASP A 15 4.03 -6.62 -11.48
C ASP A 15 3.32 -6.33 -12.80
N GLU A 16 2.02 -6.03 -12.77
CA GLU A 16 1.25 -5.66 -13.95
C GLU A 16 1.26 -4.14 -14.12
N PHE A 17 1.93 -3.68 -15.17
CA PHE A 17 2.10 -2.24 -15.44
C PHE A 17 0.76 -1.49 -15.47
N HIS A 18 -0.25 -2.03 -16.17
CA HIS A 18 -1.54 -1.34 -16.31
C HIS A 18 -2.26 -1.22 -14.97
N VAL A 19 -2.22 -2.26 -14.16
CA VAL A 19 -2.83 -2.25 -12.81
C VAL A 19 -2.10 -1.23 -11.94
N ARG A 20 -0.77 -1.24 -11.98
CA ARG A 20 0.05 -0.30 -11.21
C ARG A 20 -0.28 1.15 -11.59
N GLN A 21 -0.48 1.43 -12.89
CA GLN A 21 -0.85 2.77 -13.36
C GLN A 21 -2.24 3.20 -12.86
N VAL A 22 -3.20 2.28 -12.82
CA VAL A 22 -4.53 2.56 -12.26
C VAL A 22 -4.41 2.94 -10.78
N ILE A 23 -3.69 2.14 -10.02
CA ILE A 23 -3.51 2.40 -8.57
C ILE A 23 -2.80 3.73 -8.33
N THR A 24 -1.71 3.99 -9.03
CA THR A 24 -0.97 5.26 -8.87
C THR A 24 -1.81 6.47 -9.25
N THR A 25 -2.61 6.37 -10.30
CA THR A 25 -3.52 7.45 -10.70
C THR A 25 -4.56 7.73 -9.61
N ILE A 26 -5.14 6.67 -9.04
CA ILE A 26 -6.14 6.82 -7.98
C ILE A 26 -5.53 7.48 -6.74
N VAL A 27 -4.39 6.97 -6.25
CA VAL A 27 -3.83 7.50 -5.00
C VAL A 27 -3.29 8.93 -5.19
N ARG A 28 -2.79 9.28 -6.36
CA ARG A 28 -2.42 10.66 -6.65
C ARG A 28 -3.63 11.58 -6.61
N ALA A 29 -4.76 11.14 -7.15
CA ALA A 29 -6.02 11.90 -7.08
C ALA A 29 -6.51 12.07 -5.64
N LEU A 30 -6.16 11.15 -4.74
CA LEU A 30 -6.47 11.24 -3.33
C LEU A 30 -5.48 12.14 -2.55
N GLY A 31 -4.48 12.68 -3.22
CA GLY A 31 -3.50 13.58 -2.62
C GLY A 31 -2.19 12.93 -2.22
N ALA A 32 -1.95 11.68 -2.61
CA ALA A 32 -0.71 10.99 -2.27
C ALA A 32 0.48 11.48 -3.09
N ASP A 33 1.65 11.40 -2.49
CA ASP A 33 2.92 11.54 -3.18
C ASP A 33 3.49 10.14 -3.47
N VAL A 34 3.38 9.69 -4.71
CA VAL A 34 3.91 8.39 -5.13
C VAL A 34 5.42 8.53 -5.32
N VAL A 35 6.19 8.12 -4.33
CA VAL A 35 7.65 8.32 -4.33
C VAL A 35 8.38 7.26 -5.15
N ALA A 36 7.77 6.11 -5.37
CA ALA A 36 8.35 5.06 -6.21
C ALA A 36 7.30 4.02 -6.61
N GLU A 37 7.60 3.30 -7.68
CA GLU A 37 6.85 2.14 -8.15
C GLU A 37 7.78 0.94 -8.20
N ALA A 38 7.25 -0.23 -7.87
CA ALA A 38 8.00 -1.47 -7.91
C ALA A 38 7.24 -2.53 -8.71
N ALA A 39 7.97 -3.37 -9.43
CA ALA A 39 7.40 -4.44 -10.23
C ALA A 39 7.53 -5.81 -9.55
N ASP A 40 8.21 -5.89 -8.42
CA ASP A 40 8.35 -7.12 -7.64
C ASP A 40 8.61 -6.79 -6.17
N GLY A 41 8.52 -7.82 -5.33
CA GLY A 41 8.67 -7.63 -3.89
C GLY A 41 10.09 -7.25 -3.46
N ALA A 42 11.10 -7.75 -4.14
CA ALA A 42 12.49 -7.41 -3.81
C ALA A 42 12.77 -5.94 -4.08
N GLN A 43 12.29 -5.44 -5.21
CA GLN A 43 12.39 -4.02 -5.55
C GLN A 43 11.64 -3.15 -4.55
N ALA A 44 10.45 -3.60 -4.12
CA ALA A 44 9.66 -2.88 -3.13
C ALA A 44 10.43 -2.73 -1.81
N VAL A 45 11.06 -3.79 -1.32
CA VAL A 45 11.86 -3.76 -0.08
C VAL A 45 13.06 -2.83 -0.24
N GLU A 46 13.76 -2.91 -1.36
CA GLU A 46 14.92 -2.05 -1.64
C GLU A 46 14.51 -0.57 -1.65
N LEU A 47 13.45 -0.23 -2.38
CA LEU A 47 12.96 1.13 -2.45
C LEU A 47 12.45 1.61 -1.09
N PHE A 48 11.76 0.75 -0.34
CA PHE A 48 11.32 1.07 1.01
C PHE A 48 12.50 1.43 1.92
N THR A 49 13.56 0.66 1.86
CA THR A 49 14.75 0.88 2.70
C THR A 49 15.35 2.26 2.44
N ARG A 50 15.36 2.70 1.19
CA ARG A 50 15.94 3.99 0.80
C ARG A 50 15.01 5.17 1.05
N LEU A 51 13.72 5.00 0.77
CA LEU A 51 12.77 6.12 0.72
C LEU A 51 11.90 6.26 1.95
N ARG A 52 11.70 5.19 2.69
CA ARG A 52 10.91 5.17 3.93
C ARG A 52 9.56 5.89 3.81
N PRO A 53 8.65 5.40 2.95
CA PRO A 53 7.34 6.01 2.80
C PRO A 53 6.46 5.76 4.02
N ASP A 54 5.33 6.48 4.08
CA ASP A 54 4.31 6.29 5.12
C ASP A 54 3.45 5.05 4.86
N VAL A 55 3.19 4.79 3.57
CA VAL A 55 2.28 3.74 3.12
C VAL A 55 2.94 2.93 2.03
N VAL A 56 2.72 1.62 2.05
CA VAL A 56 3.06 0.73 0.93
C VAL A 56 1.78 0.05 0.45
N ILE A 57 1.60 -0.02 -0.87
CA ILE A 57 0.52 -0.79 -1.49
C ILE A 57 1.19 -1.94 -2.22
N LEU A 58 0.90 -3.16 -1.80
CA LEU A 58 1.60 -4.35 -2.26
C LEU A 58 0.63 -5.35 -2.88
N ASP A 59 0.87 -5.71 -4.14
CA ASP A 59 0.26 -6.89 -4.74
C ASP A 59 0.90 -8.14 -4.12
N ILE A 60 0.13 -9.18 -3.89
CA ILE A 60 0.64 -10.41 -3.29
C ILE A 60 1.42 -11.24 -4.33
N ASN A 61 0.86 -11.42 -5.51
CA ASN A 61 1.47 -12.29 -6.54
C ASN A 61 2.43 -11.52 -7.43
N MET A 62 3.67 -11.45 -7.01
CA MET A 62 4.74 -10.82 -7.77
C MET A 62 5.92 -11.78 -7.94
N PRO A 63 6.71 -11.66 -9.03
CA PRO A 63 7.89 -12.48 -9.22
C PRO A 63 9.03 -12.08 -8.26
N ARG A 64 10.02 -12.93 -8.15
CA ARG A 64 11.23 -12.78 -7.35
C ARG A 64 11.01 -12.73 -5.84
N MET A 65 10.05 -11.97 -5.38
CA MET A 65 9.59 -11.95 -3.98
C MET A 65 8.12 -11.61 -3.97
N ARG A 66 7.32 -12.41 -3.30
CA ARG A 66 5.88 -12.18 -3.16
C ARG A 66 5.63 -10.98 -2.25
N GLY A 67 4.46 -10.34 -2.43
CA GLY A 67 4.08 -9.18 -1.63
C GLY A 67 3.91 -9.50 -0.14
N ASP A 68 3.46 -10.70 0.21
CA ASP A 68 3.35 -11.12 1.61
C ASP A 68 4.73 -11.25 2.28
N GLU A 69 5.74 -11.73 1.55
CA GLU A 69 7.12 -11.75 2.05
C GLU A 69 7.68 -10.33 2.16
N ALA A 70 7.42 -9.48 1.16
CA ALA A 70 7.84 -8.08 1.21
C ALA A 70 7.24 -7.36 2.42
N LEU A 71 5.97 -7.64 2.73
CA LEU A 71 5.28 -7.09 3.91
C LEU A 71 6.06 -7.40 5.19
N VAL A 72 6.43 -8.67 5.39
CA VAL A 72 7.17 -9.09 6.59
C VAL A 72 8.49 -8.34 6.70
N ARG A 73 9.22 -8.22 5.60
CA ARG A 73 10.52 -7.54 5.57
C ARG A 73 10.39 -6.04 5.83
N ILE A 74 9.40 -5.41 5.22
CA ILE A 74 9.15 -3.97 5.40
C ILE A 74 8.77 -3.67 6.86
N LEU A 75 7.87 -4.44 7.45
CA LEU A 75 7.45 -4.25 8.84
C LEU A 75 8.56 -4.58 9.84
N ALA A 76 9.51 -5.44 9.48
CA ALA A 76 10.70 -5.66 10.30
C ALA A 76 11.62 -4.43 10.31
N ILE A 77 11.65 -3.66 9.21
CA ILE A 77 12.44 -2.44 9.12
C ILE A 77 11.75 -1.29 9.86
N GLU A 78 10.44 -1.12 9.62
CA GLU A 78 9.63 -0.07 10.24
C GLU A 78 8.24 -0.61 10.60
N PRO A 79 8.03 -1.02 11.88
CA PRO A 79 6.77 -1.65 12.30
C PRO A 79 5.53 -0.76 12.16
N HIS A 80 5.70 0.56 12.12
CA HIS A 80 4.58 1.50 12.03
C HIS A 80 4.15 1.83 10.60
N THR A 81 4.79 1.23 9.60
CA THR A 81 4.41 1.43 8.20
C THR A 81 2.99 0.94 7.97
N ILE A 82 2.19 1.73 7.26
CA ILE A 82 0.86 1.32 6.86
C ILE A 82 0.98 0.50 5.58
N ALA A 83 0.52 -0.74 5.62
CA ALA A 83 0.57 -1.64 4.47
C ALA A 83 -0.84 -1.98 3.99
N ILE A 84 -1.11 -1.69 2.73
CA ILE A 84 -2.36 -2.05 2.05
C ILE A 84 -2.02 -3.18 1.09
N MET A 85 -2.60 -4.36 1.34
CA MET A 85 -2.40 -5.51 0.47
C MET A 85 -3.48 -5.54 -0.61
N MET A 86 -3.09 -5.83 -1.84
CA MET A 86 -4.04 -5.98 -2.95
C MET A 86 -3.79 -7.30 -3.64
N THR A 87 -4.86 -8.00 -3.99
CA THR A 87 -4.76 -9.27 -4.71
C THR A 87 -5.97 -9.50 -5.60
N ALA A 88 -5.76 -10.23 -6.71
CA ALA A 88 -6.83 -10.67 -7.59
C ALA A 88 -7.54 -11.92 -7.06
N GLN A 89 -6.92 -12.63 -6.12
CA GLN A 89 -7.45 -13.90 -5.61
C GLN A 89 -7.86 -13.76 -4.15
N ASP A 90 -9.11 -14.10 -3.88
CA ASP A 90 -9.64 -14.14 -2.53
C ASP A 90 -9.50 -15.55 -2.00
N THR A 91 -8.43 -15.79 -1.23
CA THR A 91 -8.36 -16.96 -0.37
C THR A 91 -8.39 -16.43 1.07
N ALA A 92 -9.38 -16.88 1.84
CA ALA A 92 -9.55 -16.44 3.23
C ALA A 92 -8.27 -16.64 4.04
N GLY A 93 -7.53 -17.72 3.77
CA GLY A 93 -6.26 -17.99 4.46
C GLY A 93 -5.20 -16.93 4.17
N THR A 94 -5.12 -16.43 2.94
CA THR A 94 -4.16 -15.40 2.57
C THR A 94 -4.50 -14.06 3.23
N VAL A 95 -5.79 -13.70 3.28
CA VAL A 95 -6.26 -12.49 3.96
C VAL A 95 -5.87 -12.52 5.43
N HIS A 96 -6.22 -13.61 6.12
CA HIS A 96 -5.89 -13.77 7.54
C HIS A 96 -4.39 -13.71 7.78
N ASP A 97 -3.61 -14.38 6.95
CA ASP A 97 -2.16 -14.42 7.09
C ASP A 97 -1.54 -13.02 6.99
N CYS A 98 -1.99 -12.22 6.00
CA CYS A 98 -1.49 -10.86 5.83
C CYS A 98 -1.88 -9.95 7.00
N LEU A 99 -3.11 -10.05 7.48
CA LEU A 99 -3.57 -9.26 8.63
C LEU A 99 -2.83 -9.66 9.90
N ASP A 100 -2.62 -10.95 10.12
CA ASP A 100 -1.87 -11.45 11.28
C ASP A 100 -0.41 -10.98 11.24
N ARG A 101 0.15 -10.81 10.06
CA ARG A 101 1.52 -10.32 9.88
C ARG A 101 1.65 -8.81 9.96
N GLY A 102 0.54 -8.10 10.13
CA GLY A 102 0.55 -6.66 10.37
C GLY A 102 0.08 -5.78 9.22
N ALA A 103 -0.52 -6.35 8.16
CA ALA A 103 -1.15 -5.54 7.12
C ALA A 103 -2.28 -4.72 7.73
N SER A 104 -2.37 -3.46 7.34
CA SER A 104 -3.38 -2.54 7.86
C SER A 104 -4.72 -2.71 7.15
N HIS A 105 -4.67 -2.96 5.85
CA HIS A 105 -5.85 -3.11 5.00
C HIS A 105 -5.61 -4.18 3.95
N TYR A 106 -6.69 -4.74 3.46
CA TYR A 106 -6.67 -5.74 2.40
C TYR A 106 -7.75 -5.40 1.38
N ILE A 107 -7.38 -5.29 0.13
CA ILE A 107 -8.30 -4.98 -0.96
C ILE A 107 -8.24 -6.07 -2.01
N LEU A 108 -9.41 -6.63 -2.35
CA LEU A 108 -9.53 -7.53 -3.48
C LEU A 108 -9.56 -6.69 -4.76
N LYS A 109 -8.69 -6.99 -5.71
CA LYS A 109 -8.68 -6.32 -7.01
C LYS A 109 -9.96 -6.68 -7.76
N SER A 110 -10.88 -5.73 -7.84
CA SER A 110 -12.09 -5.87 -8.60
C SER A 110 -11.80 -5.67 -10.09
N THR A 111 -12.66 -6.20 -10.94
CA THR A 111 -12.60 -5.93 -12.38
C THR A 111 -12.98 -4.50 -12.73
N ARG A 112 -13.58 -3.76 -11.78
CA ARG A 112 -14.04 -2.40 -11.99
C ARG A 112 -13.12 -1.39 -11.30
N ALA A 113 -12.60 -0.45 -12.08
CA ALA A 113 -11.76 0.61 -11.56
C ALA A 113 -12.48 1.48 -10.53
N GLU A 114 -13.79 1.69 -10.69
CA GLU A 114 -14.60 2.48 -9.76
C GLU A 114 -14.64 1.87 -8.37
N GLU A 115 -14.71 0.53 -8.29
CA GLU A 115 -14.71 -0.15 -7.00
C GLU A 115 -13.35 -0.08 -6.33
N ILE A 116 -12.27 -0.26 -7.08
CA ILE A 116 -10.92 -0.08 -6.56
C ILE A 116 -10.75 1.34 -6.04
N GLN A 117 -11.23 2.33 -6.77
CA GLN A 117 -11.18 3.73 -6.37
C GLN A 117 -11.93 3.96 -5.05
N ARG A 118 -13.12 3.41 -4.92
CA ARG A 118 -13.93 3.54 -3.69
C ARG A 118 -13.22 2.92 -2.49
N LEU A 119 -12.70 1.71 -2.64
CA LEU A 119 -12.02 0.99 -1.57
C LEU A 119 -10.71 1.67 -1.17
N LEU A 120 -9.93 2.13 -2.14
CA LEU A 120 -8.71 2.88 -1.87
C LEU A 120 -9.00 4.20 -1.19
N ALA A 121 -10.07 4.91 -1.58
CA ALA A 121 -10.46 6.17 -0.95
C ALA A 121 -10.82 5.95 0.53
N GLU A 122 -11.55 4.88 0.86
CA GLU A 122 -11.87 4.52 2.23
C GLU A 122 -10.61 4.21 3.05
N CYS A 123 -9.71 3.40 2.50
CA CYS A 123 -8.43 3.10 3.15
C CYS A 123 -7.58 4.35 3.32
N TRP A 124 -7.56 5.23 2.32
CA TRP A 124 -6.73 6.42 2.35
C TRP A 124 -7.15 7.39 3.44
N ALA A 125 -8.46 7.60 3.61
CA ALA A 125 -8.99 8.42 4.69
C ALA A 125 -8.55 7.88 6.06
N ASP A 126 -8.56 6.56 6.23
CA ASP A 126 -8.11 5.91 7.45
C ASP A 126 -6.60 6.07 7.65
N CYS A 127 -5.82 5.97 6.59
CA CYS A 127 -4.37 6.20 6.63
C CYS A 127 -4.04 7.63 7.05
N GLU A 128 -4.71 8.61 6.48
CA GLU A 128 -4.51 10.02 6.84
C GLU A 128 -4.82 10.27 8.31
N LEU A 129 -5.92 9.70 8.80
CA LEU A 129 -6.30 9.80 10.20
C LEU A 129 -5.25 9.17 11.12
N THR A 130 -4.75 8.00 10.77
CA THR A 130 -3.72 7.30 11.53
C THR A 130 -2.44 8.13 11.66
N ILE A 131 -1.96 8.68 10.55
CA ILE A 131 -0.75 9.50 10.53
C ILE A 131 -0.98 10.81 11.31
N GLN A 132 -2.12 11.43 11.16
CA GLN A 132 -2.48 12.64 11.89
C GLN A 132 -2.47 12.40 13.41
N GLN A 133 -3.00 11.28 13.86
CA GLN A 133 -3.01 10.91 15.28
C GLN A 133 -1.60 10.71 15.83
N ARG A 134 -0.69 10.15 15.03
CA ARG A 134 0.71 9.97 15.41
C ARG A 134 1.44 11.29 15.58
N GLU A 135 1.14 12.27 14.73
CA GLU A 135 1.76 13.60 14.79
C GLU A 135 1.33 14.41 16.01
N VAL A 136 0.14 14.13 16.54
CA VAL A 136 -0.44 14.85 17.69
C VAL A 136 -0.01 14.21 19.02
N ALA A 137 0.44 12.97 18.99
CA ALA A 137 0.82 12.22 20.20
C ALA A 137 2.17 12.68 20.78
#